data_c5c65157abc4aae68fb09abef1f446f7
#
_entry.id   c5c65157abc4aae68fb09abef1f446f7
#
_cell.length_a   1.000
_cell.length_b   1.000
_cell.length_c   1.000
_cell.angle_alpha   90.00
_cell.angle_beta   90.00
_cell.angle_gamma   90.00
#
_symmetry.space_group_name_H-M   'P 1'
#
loop_
_entity.id
_entity.type
_entity.pdbx_description
1 polymer ?
#
loop_
_entity_poly.entity_id
_entity_poly.type
_entity_poly.pdbx_seq_one_letter_code
_entity_poly.pdbx_strand_id
1 'polypeptide(L)'
;MENNSDIMQQYIVFKLDEQHYGLNIQYIQIIEKMTSIMIVPQGPPSVEGVMNLRGEIIPVVNLRKQFEMEEKPHGDKTRIIIVKNDEGMVGLIVDQVKEVVTITNDQIETVQNVQGKMKTSDILGVGKVNDQIVTLLNLANIIQDAFVSDDAS
;
A
#
# COMPACT_ATOMS: atom_id res chain seq x y z
N MET A 1 22.68 -11.97 -21.96
CA MET A 1 22.54 -10.96 -20.88
C MET A 1 21.16 -10.35 -20.97
N GLU A 2 20.41 -10.46 -19.91
CA GLU A 2 19.07 -9.92 -19.90
C GLU A 2 19.08 -8.41 -19.80
N ASN A 3 18.23 -7.79 -20.57
CA ASN A 3 18.01 -6.37 -20.51
C ASN A 3 16.97 -6.10 -19.42
N ASN A 4 17.20 -5.08 -18.58
CA ASN A 4 16.26 -4.73 -17.54
C ASN A 4 14.86 -4.41 -18.07
N SER A 5 14.76 -3.94 -19.32
CA SER A 5 13.48 -3.64 -19.93
C SER A 5 12.63 -4.88 -20.15
N ASP A 6 13.25 -6.06 -20.15
CA ASP A 6 12.52 -7.32 -20.36
C ASP A 6 11.99 -7.91 -19.06
N ILE A 7 12.35 -7.35 -17.92
CA ILE A 7 11.88 -7.86 -16.64
C ILE A 7 10.43 -7.45 -16.43
N MET A 8 9.56 -8.45 -16.31
CA MET A 8 8.15 -8.23 -16.08
C MET A 8 7.81 -8.53 -14.63
N GLN A 9 7.05 -7.64 -14.02
CA GLN A 9 6.58 -7.83 -12.67
C GLN A 9 5.09 -7.61 -12.61
N GLN A 10 4.45 -8.29 -11.68
CA GLN A 10 3.01 -8.16 -11.50
C GLN A 10 2.71 -7.32 -10.28
N TYR A 11 1.70 -6.49 -10.42
CA TYR A 11 1.27 -5.59 -9.35
C TYR A 11 -0.22 -5.73 -9.16
N ILE A 12 -0.64 -5.70 -7.91
CA ILE A 12 -2.05 -5.56 -7.62
C ILE A 12 -2.37 -4.08 -7.64
N VAL A 13 -3.43 -3.72 -8.38
CA VAL A 13 -3.86 -2.33 -8.47
C VAL A 13 -5.03 -2.12 -7.51
N PHE A 14 -4.93 -1.09 -6.70
CA PHE A 14 -6.01 -0.72 -5.79
C PHE A 14 -6.24 0.79 -5.86
N LYS A 15 -7.36 1.20 -5.31
CA LYS A 15 -7.76 2.62 -5.33
C LYS A 15 -7.78 3.20 -3.94
N LEU A 16 -7.37 4.47 -3.87
CA LEU A 16 -7.68 5.37 -2.78
C LEU A 16 -8.29 6.59 -3.44
N ASP A 17 -9.58 6.83 -3.18
CA ASP A 17 -10.38 7.81 -3.94
C ASP A 17 -10.34 7.46 -5.43
N GLU A 18 -10.02 8.41 -6.28
CA GLU A 18 -9.94 8.16 -7.73
C GLU A 18 -8.54 7.81 -8.20
N GLN A 19 -7.56 7.76 -7.28
CA GLN A 19 -6.18 7.48 -7.62
C GLN A 19 -5.93 5.98 -7.61
N HIS A 20 -5.09 5.52 -8.55
CA HIS A 20 -4.71 4.12 -8.65
C HIS A 20 -3.27 3.93 -8.17
N TYR A 21 -3.09 2.88 -7.36
CA TYR A 21 -1.79 2.54 -6.80
C TYR A 21 -1.51 1.08 -7.06
N GLY A 22 -0.24 0.71 -7.07
CA GLY A 22 0.16 -0.67 -7.30
C GLY A 22 1.13 -1.17 -6.25
N LEU A 23 0.95 -2.41 -5.85
CA LEU A 23 1.87 -3.12 -4.97
C LEU A 23 2.34 -4.38 -5.66
N ASN A 24 3.65 -4.64 -5.61
CA ASN A 24 4.20 -5.85 -6.19
C ASN A 24 3.61 -7.08 -5.50
N ILE A 25 3.08 -8.02 -6.29
CA ILE A 25 2.36 -9.17 -5.73
C ILE A 25 3.25 -10.07 -4.89
N GLN A 26 4.57 -10.01 -5.07
CA GLN A 26 5.45 -10.87 -4.30
C GLN A 26 5.35 -10.63 -2.78
N TYR A 27 4.90 -9.45 -2.37
CA TYR A 27 4.75 -9.12 -0.96
C TYR A 27 3.37 -9.43 -0.41
N ILE A 28 2.42 -9.80 -1.25
CA ILE A 28 1.03 -9.96 -0.83
C ILE A 28 0.77 -11.39 -0.40
N GLN A 29 0.24 -11.54 0.82
CA GLN A 29 -0.13 -12.85 1.35
C GLN A 29 -1.57 -13.17 1.05
N ILE A 30 -2.48 -12.23 1.34
CA ILE A 30 -3.90 -12.48 1.18
C ILE A 30 -4.62 -11.13 1.15
N ILE A 31 -5.80 -11.10 0.54
CA ILE A 31 -6.66 -9.93 0.54
C ILE A 31 -7.92 -10.31 1.29
N GLU A 32 -8.22 -9.55 2.33
CA GLU A 32 -9.35 -9.82 3.20
C GLU A 32 -10.39 -8.72 3.11
N LYS A 33 -11.64 -9.08 3.35
CA LYS A 33 -12.68 -8.09 3.54
C LYS A 33 -12.44 -7.38 4.87
N MET A 34 -13.04 -6.19 5.01
CA MET A 34 -12.95 -5.51 6.29
C MET A 34 -13.47 -6.38 7.41
N THR A 35 -12.75 -6.38 8.50
CA THR A 35 -13.08 -7.14 9.69
C THR A 35 -12.94 -6.23 10.91
N SER A 36 -13.25 -6.76 12.06
CA SER A 36 -13.12 -6.00 13.30
C SER A 36 -11.67 -5.70 13.60
N ILE A 37 -11.38 -4.45 13.86
CA ILE A 37 -10.04 -4.00 14.18
C ILE A 37 -10.05 -3.48 15.61
N MET A 38 -9.16 -4.04 16.43
CA MET A 38 -9.00 -3.60 17.81
C MET A 38 -8.11 -2.36 17.80
N ILE A 39 -8.66 -1.24 18.27
CA ILE A 39 -7.93 0.02 18.30
C ILE A 39 -6.87 -0.04 19.38
N VAL A 40 -5.65 0.36 19.04
CA VAL A 40 -4.54 0.44 19.99
C VAL A 40 -4.39 1.88 20.42
N PRO A 41 -4.61 2.20 21.72
CA PRO A 41 -4.46 3.57 22.18
C PRO A 41 -3.03 4.06 22.04
N GLN A 42 -2.88 5.31 21.63
CA GLN A 42 -1.57 5.97 21.56
C GLN A 42 -0.59 5.31 20.59
N GLY A 43 -1.10 4.55 19.62
CA GLY A 43 -0.25 4.01 18.57
C GLY A 43 0.12 5.06 17.54
N PRO A 44 0.95 4.71 16.56
CA PRO A 44 1.29 5.63 15.48
C PRO A 44 0.03 6.09 14.74
N PRO A 45 0.00 7.33 14.22
CA PRO A 45 -1.22 7.88 13.65
C PRO A 45 -1.83 7.08 12.52
N SER A 46 -0.98 6.46 11.68
CA SER A 46 -1.46 5.70 10.53
C SER A 46 -1.97 4.32 10.89
N VAL A 47 -1.62 3.83 12.07
CA VAL A 47 -2.01 2.48 12.50
C VAL A 47 -3.42 2.54 13.07
N GLU A 48 -4.36 1.87 12.36
CA GLU A 48 -5.74 1.82 12.79
C GLU A 48 -5.89 1.00 14.07
N GLY A 49 -5.11 -0.07 14.16
CA GLY A 49 -5.16 -0.99 15.28
C GLY A 49 -4.57 -2.33 14.89
N VAL A 50 -5.13 -3.40 15.43
CA VAL A 50 -4.69 -4.75 15.12
C VAL A 50 -5.89 -5.61 14.77
N MET A 51 -5.64 -6.65 13.95
CA MET A 51 -6.67 -7.63 13.62
C MET A 51 -6.16 -9.02 13.95
N ASN A 52 -7.07 -9.94 14.11
CA ASN A 52 -6.75 -11.35 14.30
C ASN A 52 -6.94 -12.05 12.96
N LEU A 53 -5.85 -12.62 12.42
CA LEU A 53 -5.92 -13.42 11.21
C LEU A 53 -5.49 -14.83 11.55
N ARG A 54 -6.46 -15.71 11.66
CA ARG A 54 -6.20 -17.15 11.93
C ARG A 54 -5.32 -17.35 13.15
N GLY A 55 -5.59 -16.59 14.20
CA GLY A 55 -4.84 -16.71 15.46
C GLY A 55 -3.63 -15.83 15.56
N GLU A 56 -3.29 -15.13 14.50
CA GLU A 56 -2.12 -14.25 14.47
C GLU A 56 -2.58 -12.81 14.56
N ILE A 57 -1.93 -12.03 15.41
CA ILE A 57 -2.28 -10.62 15.60
C ILE A 57 -1.46 -9.80 14.63
N ILE A 58 -2.14 -9.06 13.78
CA ILE A 58 -1.51 -8.31 12.68
C ILE A 58 -1.84 -6.83 12.82
N PRO A 59 -0.84 -5.94 12.81
CA PRO A 59 -1.12 -4.51 12.81
C PRO A 59 -1.72 -4.09 11.48
N VAL A 60 -2.62 -3.11 11.53
CA VAL A 60 -3.35 -2.65 10.36
C VAL A 60 -3.10 -1.18 10.15
N VAL A 61 -2.59 -0.83 8.98
CA VAL A 61 -2.29 0.54 8.59
C VAL A 61 -3.41 1.05 7.68
N ASN A 62 -3.89 2.24 7.97
CA ASN A 62 -4.86 2.91 7.11
C ASN A 62 -4.08 3.81 6.14
N LEU A 63 -4.06 3.44 4.87
CA LEU A 63 -3.28 4.19 3.88
C LEU A 63 -3.83 5.60 3.66
N ARG A 64 -5.12 5.82 3.85
CA ARG A 64 -5.65 7.18 3.78
C ARG A 64 -4.99 8.08 4.82
N LYS A 65 -4.87 7.57 6.04
CA LYS A 65 -4.19 8.32 7.09
C LYS A 65 -2.70 8.49 6.80
N GLN A 66 -2.09 7.43 6.26
CA GLN A 66 -0.67 7.47 5.92
C GLN A 66 -0.35 8.58 4.93
N PHE A 67 -1.23 8.77 3.95
CA PHE A 67 -1.03 9.78 2.90
C PHE A 67 -1.78 11.07 3.21
N GLU A 68 -2.29 11.20 4.42
CA GLU A 68 -3.01 12.39 4.89
C GLU A 68 -4.19 12.77 3.99
N MET A 69 -4.90 11.75 3.54
CA MET A 69 -6.13 11.93 2.79
C MET A 69 -7.31 12.02 3.74
N GLU A 70 -8.41 12.59 3.26
CA GLU A 70 -9.62 12.66 4.04
C GLU A 70 -10.10 11.27 4.41
N GLU A 71 -10.47 11.08 5.68
CA GLU A 71 -10.99 9.79 6.11
C GLU A 71 -12.41 9.59 5.62
N LYS A 72 -12.72 8.35 5.27
CA LYS A 72 -14.05 7.96 4.83
C LYS A 72 -14.46 6.69 5.54
N PRO A 73 -15.76 6.51 5.78
CA PRO A 73 -16.23 5.24 6.36
C PRO A 73 -15.89 4.08 5.43
N HIS A 74 -15.65 2.93 6.01
CA HIS A 74 -15.40 1.72 5.22
C HIS A 74 -16.69 1.29 4.53
N GLY A 75 -16.58 0.94 3.26
CA GLY A 75 -17.72 0.53 2.46
C GLY A 75 -17.62 -0.91 2.02
N ASP A 76 -18.52 -1.31 1.13
CA ASP A 76 -18.58 -2.70 0.66
C ASP A 76 -17.33 -3.12 -0.09
N LYS A 77 -16.62 -2.18 -0.68
CA LYS A 77 -15.43 -2.48 -1.49
C LYS A 77 -14.14 -2.34 -0.73
N THR A 78 -14.18 -1.84 0.50
CA THR A 78 -13.00 -1.69 1.33
C THR A 78 -12.36 -3.06 1.58
N ARG A 79 -11.05 -3.12 1.46
CA ARG A 79 -10.31 -4.37 1.64
C ARG A 79 -9.08 -4.12 2.50
N ILE A 80 -8.60 -5.20 3.10
CA ILE A 80 -7.32 -5.19 3.80
C ILE A 80 -6.38 -6.09 3.00
N ILE A 81 -5.30 -5.49 2.50
CA ILE A 81 -4.26 -6.25 1.80
C ILE A 81 -3.22 -6.65 2.84
N ILE A 82 -3.11 -7.94 3.10
CA ILE A 82 -2.11 -8.44 4.05
C ILE A 82 -0.81 -8.63 3.31
N VAL A 83 0.21 -7.91 3.72
CA VAL A 83 1.53 -8.00 3.11
C VAL A 83 2.52 -8.54 4.12
N LYS A 84 3.61 -9.10 3.62
CA LYS A 84 4.65 -9.67 4.45
C LYS A 84 6.00 -9.02 4.13
N ASN A 85 6.71 -8.65 5.16
CA ASN A 85 8.10 -8.20 5.04
C ASN A 85 8.95 -9.03 5.98
N ASP A 86 10.23 -8.65 6.11
CA ASP A 86 11.17 -9.39 6.94
C ASP A 86 10.78 -9.41 8.41
N GLU A 87 10.00 -8.45 8.85
CA GLU A 87 9.61 -8.32 10.25
C GLU A 87 8.26 -8.96 10.58
N GLY A 88 7.49 -9.35 9.57
CA GLY A 88 6.20 -9.97 9.80
C GLY A 88 5.15 -9.48 8.83
N MET A 89 3.88 -9.64 9.22
CA MET A 89 2.76 -9.28 8.38
C MET A 89 2.12 -7.97 8.83
N VAL A 90 1.64 -7.22 7.86
CA VAL A 90 0.96 -5.95 8.08
C VAL A 90 -0.26 -5.91 7.16
N GLY A 91 -1.37 -5.42 7.68
CA GLY A 91 -2.55 -5.19 6.85
C GLY A 91 -2.62 -3.75 6.38
N LEU A 92 -2.99 -3.55 5.13
CA LEU A 92 -3.13 -2.21 4.55
C LEU A 92 -4.58 -2.03 4.13
N ILE A 93 -5.25 -1.03 4.68
CA ILE A 93 -6.64 -0.74 4.33
C ILE A 93 -6.66 0.10 3.07
N VAL A 94 -7.38 -0.38 2.07
CA VAL A 94 -7.54 0.32 0.79
C VAL A 94 -9.02 0.43 0.46
N ASP A 95 -9.36 1.43 -0.38
CA ASP A 95 -10.76 1.66 -0.72
C ASP A 95 -11.35 0.56 -1.58
N GLN A 96 -10.56 0.04 -2.50
CA GLN A 96 -11.01 -0.98 -3.44
C GLN A 96 -9.82 -1.63 -4.12
N VAL A 97 -9.87 -2.94 -4.28
CA VAL A 97 -8.87 -3.68 -5.07
C VAL A 97 -9.44 -3.84 -6.47
N LYS A 98 -8.63 -3.56 -7.48
CA LYS A 98 -9.08 -3.60 -8.87
C LYS A 98 -8.65 -4.86 -9.60
N GLU A 99 -7.37 -5.02 -9.86
CA GLU A 99 -6.90 -6.12 -10.70
C GLU A 99 -5.40 -6.30 -10.57
N VAL A 100 -4.90 -7.40 -11.11
CA VAL A 100 -3.47 -7.63 -11.23
C VAL A 100 -3.05 -7.23 -12.63
N VAL A 101 -1.99 -6.44 -12.72
CA VAL A 101 -1.44 -6.01 -14.01
C VAL A 101 0.03 -6.40 -14.10
N THR A 102 0.50 -6.58 -15.32
CA THR A 102 1.90 -6.86 -15.59
C THR A 102 2.54 -5.60 -16.16
N ILE A 103 3.62 -5.16 -15.55
CA ILE A 103 4.35 -3.96 -15.98
C ILE A 103 5.82 -4.32 -16.14
N THR A 104 6.39 -3.97 -17.30
CA THR A 104 7.81 -4.16 -17.51
C THR A 104 8.59 -2.95 -17.01
N ASN A 105 9.86 -3.14 -16.70
CA ASN A 105 10.67 -2.05 -16.14
C ASN A 105 10.75 -0.84 -17.05
N ASP A 106 10.72 -1.03 -18.37
CA ASP A 106 10.78 0.09 -19.30
C ASP A 106 9.48 0.90 -19.34
N GLN A 107 8.40 0.37 -18.77
CA GLN A 107 7.12 1.08 -18.66
C GLN A 107 7.01 1.91 -17.39
N ILE A 108 8.00 1.84 -16.52
CA ILE A 108 7.97 2.54 -15.24
C ILE A 108 8.82 3.80 -15.35
N GLU A 109 8.19 4.94 -15.06
CA GLU A 109 8.88 6.21 -15.04
C GLU A 109 9.14 6.63 -13.59
N THR A 110 10.34 7.18 -13.36
CA THR A 110 10.67 7.69 -12.03
C THR A 110 9.98 9.04 -11.82
N VAL A 111 9.63 9.31 -10.57
CA VAL A 111 8.95 10.54 -10.20
C VAL A 111 9.90 11.37 -9.34
N GLN A 112 10.13 12.60 -9.75
CA GLN A 112 11.05 13.50 -9.04
C GLN A 112 10.32 14.44 -8.10
N ASN A 113 9.10 14.81 -8.46
CA ASN A 113 8.30 15.71 -7.66
C ASN A 113 6.97 15.04 -7.35
N VAL A 114 6.64 14.96 -6.09
CA VAL A 114 5.38 14.37 -5.64
C VAL A 114 4.54 15.45 -4.99
N GLN A 115 3.29 15.52 -5.41
CA GLN A 115 2.37 16.48 -4.84
C GLN A 115 1.66 15.86 -3.63
N GLY A 116 1.28 16.70 -2.69
CA GLY A 116 0.60 16.25 -1.50
C GLY A 116 1.57 15.79 -0.43
N LYS A 117 1.11 14.85 0.38
CA LYS A 117 1.86 14.40 1.56
C LYS A 117 2.66 13.12 1.32
N MET A 118 2.53 12.56 0.14
CA MET A 118 3.31 11.39 -0.22
C MET A 118 4.73 11.80 -0.55
N LYS A 119 5.70 11.08 -0.02
CA LYS A 119 7.12 11.38 -0.25
C LYS A 119 7.62 10.66 -1.48
N THR A 120 8.65 11.21 -2.11
CA THR A 120 9.30 10.55 -3.25
C THR A 120 9.78 9.15 -2.86
N SER A 121 10.25 8.98 -1.62
CA SER A 121 10.73 7.68 -1.14
C SER A 121 9.61 6.65 -0.99
N ASP A 122 8.35 7.07 -0.95
CA ASP A 122 7.22 6.14 -0.89
C ASP A 122 6.89 5.54 -2.24
N ILE A 123 7.48 6.05 -3.32
CA ILE A 123 7.10 5.70 -4.69
C ILE A 123 8.28 5.07 -5.40
N LEU A 124 8.05 3.89 -6.01
CA LEU A 124 9.04 3.25 -6.88
C LEU A 124 9.05 3.89 -8.26
N GLY A 125 7.88 4.34 -8.70
CA GLY A 125 7.73 4.93 -10.00
C GLY A 125 6.27 4.97 -10.38
N VAL A 126 6.02 5.35 -11.63
CA VAL A 126 4.67 5.46 -12.15
C VAL A 126 4.58 4.65 -13.44
N GLY A 127 3.57 3.80 -13.53
CA GLY A 127 3.31 3.05 -14.73
C GLY A 127 2.01 3.49 -15.36
N LYS A 128 1.91 3.33 -16.67
CA LYS A 128 0.67 3.63 -17.39
C LYS A 128 0.08 2.32 -17.88
N VAL A 129 -1.14 2.02 -17.42
CA VAL A 129 -1.82 0.78 -17.77
C VAL A 129 -3.23 1.10 -18.20
N ASN A 130 -3.61 0.70 -19.42
CA ASN A 130 -4.97 0.92 -19.94
C ASN A 130 -5.41 2.39 -19.81
N ASP A 131 -4.51 3.30 -20.17
CA ASP A 131 -4.74 4.75 -20.11
C ASP A 131 -4.91 5.30 -18.69
N GLN A 132 -4.59 4.49 -17.69
CA GLN A 132 -4.59 4.94 -16.30
C GLN A 132 -3.18 4.99 -15.76
N ILE A 133 -2.96 5.99 -14.92
CA ILE A 133 -1.67 6.13 -14.25
C ILE A 133 -1.74 5.37 -12.94
N VAL A 134 -0.80 4.44 -12.75
CA VAL A 134 -0.69 3.64 -11.53
C VAL A 134 0.59 4.03 -10.82
N THR A 135 0.46 4.52 -9.60
CA THR A 135 1.61 4.88 -8.78
C THR A 135 2.09 3.63 -8.04
N LEU A 136 3.31 3.19 -8.34
CA LEU A 136 3.87 1.98 -7.74
C LEU A 136 4.52 2.33 -6.41
N LEU A 137 4.09 1.67 -5.36
CA LEU A 137 4.47 2.02 -4.00
C LEU A 137 5.69 1.25 -3.51
N ASN A 138 6.52 1.95 -2.76
CA ASN A 138 7.65 1.33 -2.06
C ASN A 138 7.14 0.83 -0.71
N LEU A 139 6.77 -0.44 -0.67
CA LEU A 139 6.13 -1.02 0.51
C LEU A 139 7.00 -0.91 1.75
N ALA A 140 8.29 -1.22 1.62
CA ALA A 140 9.18 -1.18 2.78
C ALA A 140 9.22 0.21 3.40
N ASN A 141 9.27 1.25 2.57
CA ASN A 141 9.32 2.61 3.08
C ASN A 141 7.99 3.02 3.72
N ILE A 142 6.88 2.61 3.11
CA ILE A 142 5.56 2.93 3.63
C ILE A 142 5.35 2.29 5.00
N ILE A 143 5.74 1.03 5.15
CA ILE A 143 5.62 0.34 6.42
C ILE A 143 6.52 0.99 7.47
N GLN A 144 7.76 1.29 7.10
CA GLN A 144 8.68 1.93 8.03
C GLN A 144 8.11 3.24 8.54
N ASP A 145 7.60 4.07 7.64
CA ASP A 145 7.03 5.37 8.04
C ASP A 145 5.79 5.21 8.90
N ALA A 146 4.98 4.18 8.63
CA ALA A 146 3.75 3.98 9.38
C ALA A 146 4.00 3.70 10.86
N PHE A 147 5.12 3.06 11.16
CA PHE A 147 5.44 2.67 12.54
C PHE A 147 6.45 3.58 13.22
N VAL A 148 6.89 4.63 12.54
CA VAL A 148 7.74 5.63 13.19
C VAL A 148 6.88 6.51 14.07
N SER A 149 7.34 6.72 15.30
CA SER A 149 6.65 7.60 16.24
C SER A 149 6.90 9.06 15.87
N ASP A 150 5.87 9.90 15.96
CA ASP A 150 6.03 11.31 15.75
C ASP A 150 6.93 11.97 16.79
N ASP A 151 7.13 11.31 17.91
CA ASP A 151 7.99 11.81 18.97
C ASP A 151 9.47 11.72 18.63
N ALA A 152 9.78 11.04 17.54
CA ALA A 152 11.17 10.87 17.12
C ALA A 152 11.78 12.14 16.54
N SER A 153 10.98 13.14 16.35
CA SER A 153 11.48 14.42 15.81
C SER A 153 12.24 15.21 16.83
#